data_99fa3bf70da14d36df46ecd24e1fc116
#
_entry.id   99fa3bf70da14d36df46ecd24e1fc116
#
_cell.length_a   1.000
_cell.length_b   1.000
_cell.length_c   1.000
_cell.angle_alpha   90.00
_cell.angle_beta   90.00
_cell.angle_gamma   90.00
#
_symmetry.space_group_name_H-M   'P 1'
#
loop_
_entity.id
_entity.type
_entity.pdbx_description
1 polymer ?
#
loop_
_entity_poly.entity_id
_entity_poly.type
_entity_poly.pdbx_seq_one_letter_code
_entity_poly.pdbx_strand_id
1 'polypeptide(L)'
;MKKIVVLSGAGVSAESGFSTFRDNDGLWENHDVMEVASVIGWKQNPSLVLDFYNQRRAQLEDAKPNKAHMDIASLEKEYDVVVVTQNVDNLHELAGSSKVIHLHGELTKVRPEDTYTERDGFDESIVKNVGFAAVSLGDTDERGVQYRPHIVFFGEAVPKMTEALDELAEADYMIIVGTSLVVQPAASLWKYTPVDCPVFVVDPKDTPIDDEEGVIHIKEKATVGVAQAIRMIAEMS
;
A
#
# COMPACT_ATOMS: atom_id res chain seq x y z
N MET A 1 -20.11 -11.11 10.58
CA MET A 1 -18.74 -11.62 10.87
C MET A 1 -17.99 -10.49 11.55
N LYS A 2 -17.02 -10.80 12.41
CA LYS A 2 -16.11 -9.78 12.95
C LYS A 2 -15.25 -9.22 11.82
N LYS A 3 -14.91 -7.93 11.91
CA LYS A 3 -14.13 -7.23 10.89
C LYS A 3 -12.65 -7.16 11.28
N ILE A 4 -11.78 -7.55 10.35
CA ILE A 4 -10.33 -7.38 10.45
C ILE A 4 -9.87 -6.35 9.42
N VAL A 5 -9.23 -5.28 9.87
CA VAL A 5 -8.57 -4.35 8.96
C VAL A 5 -7.06 -4.61 8.98
N VAL A 6 -6.48 -4.82 7.81
CA VAL A 6 -5.04 -5.05 7.64
C VAL A 6 -4.41 -3.81 7.01
N LEU A 7 -3.57 -3.09 7.76
CA LEU A 7 -2.73 -2.01 7.21
C LEU A 7 -1.38 -2.58 6.80
N SER A 8 -1.10 -2.60 5.50
CA SER A 8 0.16 -3.14 5.00
C SER A 8 1.05 -2.07 4.36
N GLY A 9 2.36 -2.24 4.53
CA GLY A 9 3.38 -1.46 3.85
C GLY A 9 4.34 -2.35 3.08
N ALA A 10 5.38 -1.76 2.48
CA ALA A 10 6.28 -2.44 1.54
C ALA A 10 7.01 -3.67 2.15
N GLY A 11 7.15 -3.72 3.46
CA GLY A 11 7.75 -4.86 4.15
C GLY A 11 6.98 -6.17 3.99
N VAL A 12 5.66 -6.14 3.75
CA VAL A 12 4.89 -7.38 3.48
C VAL A 12 5.31 -8.01 2.15
N SER A 13 5.72 -7.21 1.17
CA SER A 13 6.15 -7.65 -0.17
C SER A 13 7.66 -7.91 -0.27
N ALA A 14 8.44 -7.62 0.77
CA ALA A 14 9.90 -7.83 0.78
C ALA A 14 10.28 -9.29 0.50
N GLU A 15 9.57 -10.25 1.11
CA GLU A 15 9.78 -11.68 0.90
C GLU A 15 9.22 -12.21 -0.44
N SER A 16 8.59 -11.33 -1.24
CA SER A 16 8.18 -11.57 -2.63
C SER A 16 9.18 -11.03 -3.65
N GLY A 17 10.32 -10.49 -3.19
CA GLY A 17 11.38 -9.95 -4.03
C GLY A 17 11.20 -8.47 -4.40
N PHE A 18 10.25 -7.77 -3.77
CA PHE A 18 10.12 -6.32 -3.92
C PHE A 18 10.99 -5.59 -2.91
N SER A 19 11.85 -4.68 -3.39
CA SER A 19 12.65 -3.81 -2.52
C SER A 19 11.73 -2.86 -1.75
N THR A 20 11.99 -2.73 -0.45
CA THR A 20 11.25 -1.80 0.38
C THR A 20 11.81 -0.39 0.25
N PHE A 21 10.96 0.60 0.39
CA PHE A 21 11.26 2.04 0.29
C PHE A 21 12.42 2.53 1.21
N ARG A 22 12.91 1.70 2.16
CA ARG A 22 13.89 2.10 3.18
C ARG A 22 15.14 1.25 3.25
N ASP A 23 15.30 0.26 2.39
CA ASP A 23 16.41 -0.67 2.51
C ASP A 23 17.78 -0.06 2.12
N ASN A 24 17.79 1.12 1.47
CA ASN A 24 18.99 1.78 0.96
C ASN A 24 19.06 3.27 1.37
N ASP A 25 19.22 3.58 2.67
CA ASP A 25 19.53 4.94 3.18
C ASP A 25 18.63 6.09 2.62
N GLY A 26 17.34 5.82 2.39
CA GLY A 26 16.37 6.79 1.85
C GLY A 26 16.28 6.80 0.32
N LEU A 27 17.02 5.93 -0.34
CA LEU A 27 16.91 5.71 -1.77
C LEU A 27 15.87 4.62 -2.06
N TRP A 28 15.06 4.82 -3.10
CA TRP A 28 14.22 3.80 -3.67
C TRP A 28 14.82 3.31 -4.98
N GLU A 29 15.31 2.06 -5.00
CA GLU A 29 16.00 1.49 -6.17
C GLU A 29 17.13 2.41 -6.70
N ASN A 30 17.96 2.94 -5.82
CA ASN A 30 19.07 3.86 -6.10
C ASN A 30 18.66 5.26 -6.61
N HIS A 31 17.38 5.63 -6.57
CA HIS A 31 16.89 6.97 -6.90
C HIS A 31 16.49 7.72 -5.63
N ASP A 32 16.73 9.02 -5.60
CA ASP A 32 16.12 9.89 -4.59
C ASP A 32 14.60 9.83 -4.76
N VAL A 33 13.92 9.53 -3.68
CA VAL A 33 12.45 9.42 -3.66
C VAL A 33 11.77 10.68 -4.17
N MET A 34 12.32 11.85 -3.87
CA MET A 34 11.75 13.11 -4.32
C MET A 34 11.91 13.33 -5.82
N GLU A 35 12.87 12.67 -6.47
CA GLU A 35 13.02 12.71 -7.94
C GLU A 35 12.00 11.82 -8.65
N VAL A 36 11.66 10.65 -8.09
CA VAL A 36 10.85 9.65 -8.78
C VAL A 36 9.41 9.53 -8.26
N ALA A 37 9.11 10.01 -7.06
CA ALA A 37 7.82 9.84 -6.42
C ALA A 37 7.22 11.16 -5.89
N SER A 38 7.57 12.32 -6.45
CA SER A 38 7.00 13.60 -6.07
C SER A 38 6.41 14.37 -7.26
N VAL A 39 5.50 15.30 -6.97
CA VAL A 39 4.97 16.25 -7.97
C VAL A 39 6.09 17.07 -8.59
N ILE A 40 7.11 17.43 -7.81
CA ILE A 40 8.26 18.21 -8.29
C ILE A 40 9.09 17.36 -9.24
N GLY A 41 9.42 16.13 -8.86
CA GLY A 41 10.18 15.20 -9.70
C GLY A 41 9.49 14.94 -11.04
N TRP A 42 8.16 14.71 -11.03
CA TRP A 42 7.38 14.58 -12.25
C TRP A 42 7.49 15.79 -13.17
N LYS A 43 7.33 17.01 -12.63
CA LYS A 43 7.43 18.25 -13.41
C LYS A 43 8.83 18.51 -13.97
N GLN A 44 9.87 18.10 -13.25
CA GLN A 44 11.25 18.33 -13.64
C GLN A 44 11.75 17.31 -14.66
N ASN A 45 11.42 16.05 -14.49
CA ASN A 45 11.92 14.96 -15.33
C ASN A 45 10.88 13.83 -15.47
N PRO A 46 9.80 14.03 -16.24
CA PRO A 46 8.78 13.00 -16.42
C PRO A 46 9.32 11.72 -17.08
N SER A 47 10.36 11.83 -17.92
CA SER A 47 11.00 10.65 -18.52
C SER A 47 11.63 9.76 -17.47
N LEU A 48 12.39 10.32 -16.53
CA LEU A 48 12.99 9.56 -15.43
C LEU A 48 11.92 8.86 -14.59
N VAL A 49 10.83 9.57 -14.28
CA VAL A 49 9.73 8.99 -13.49
C VAL A 49 9.06 7.85 -14.25
N LEU A 50 8.77 8.02 -15.55
CA LEU A 50 8.20 6.95 -16.37
C LEU A 50 9.13 5.73 -16.42
N ASP A 51 10.42 5.92 -16.66
CA ASP A 51 11.40 4.84 -16.70
C ASP A 51 11.50 4.10 -15.38
N PHE A 52 11.49 4.82 -14.26
CA PHE A 52 11.47 4.23 -12.92
C PHE A 52 10.24 3.32 -12.71
N TYR A 53 9.03 3.83 -13.00
CA TYR A 53 7.81 3.03 -12.82
C TYR A 53 7.66 1.92 -13.87
N ASN A 54 8.24 2.06 -15.05
CA ASN A 54 8.33 0.97 -16.04
C ASN A 54 9.18 -0.19 -15.52
N GLN A 55 10.33 0.11 -14.92
CA GLN A 55 11.18 -0.91 -14.28
C GLN A 55 10.46 -1.61 -13.13
N ARG A 56 9.71 -0.85 -12.30
CA ARG A 56 8.90 -1.43 -11.23
C ARG A 56 7.78 -2.33 -11.76
N ARG A 57 7.11 -1.95 -12.87
CA ARG A 57 6.11 -2.80 -13.52
C ARG A 57 6.71 -4.11 -14.03
N ALA A 58 7.87 -4.04 -14.66
CA ALA A 58 8.58 -5.24 -15.13
C ALA A 58 8.96 -6.18 -13.97
N GLN A 59 9.41 -5.64 -12.82
CA GLN A 59 9.68 -6.46 -11.63
C GLN A 59 8.39 -7.09 -11.07
N LEU A 60 7.26 -6.37 -11.13
CA LEU A 60 5.98 -6.87 -10.62
C LEU A 60 5.44 -8.03 -11.45
N GLU A 61 5.74 -8.08 -12.76
CA GLU A 61 5.27 -9.16 -13.66
C GLU A 61 5.71 -10.55 -13.18
N ASP A 62 6.93 -10.66 -12.64
CA ASP A 62 7.49 -11.91 -12.14
C ASP A 62 7.22 -12.17 -10.66
N ALA A 63 6.73 -11.18 -9.92
CA ALA A 63 6.52 -11.27 -8.50
C ALA A 63 5.32 -12.16 -8.15
N LYS A 64 5.43 -12.87 -7.02
CA LYS A 64 4.36 -13.74 -6.54
C LYS A 64 4.01 -13.40 -5.09
N PRO A 65 2.72 -13.50 -4.74
CA PRO A 65 2.32 -13.38 -3.35
C PRO A 65 3.11 -14.36 -2.47
N ASN A 66 3.56 -13.90 -1.33
CA ASN A 66 4.18 -14.76 -0.34
C ASN A 66 3.14 -15.27 0.67
N LYS A 67 3.61 -16.05 1.65
CA LYS A 67 2.74 -16.66 2.66
C LYS A 67 1.92 -15.63 3.45
N ALA A 68 2.45 -14.44 3.74
CA ALA A 68 1.71 -13.42 4.48
C ALA A 68 0.47 -12.95 3.69
N HIS A 69 0.61 -12.68 2.40
CA HIS A 69 -0.51 -12.32 1.53
C HIS A 69 -1.58 -13.42 1.49
N MET A 70 -1.15 -14.69 1.33
CA MET A 70 -2.06 -15.83 1.29
C MET A 70 -2.78 -16.06 2.63
N ASP A 71 -2.07 -15.90 3.74
CA ASP A 71 -2.65 -16.03 5.08
C ASP A 71 -3.70 -14.94 5.33
N ILE A 72 -3.42 -13.67 4.94
CA ILE A 72 -4.38 -12.55 5.02
C ILE A 72 -5.62 -12.86 4.18
N ALA A 73 -5.47 -13.25 2.92
CA ALA A 73 -6.59 -13.59 2.07
C ALA A 73 -7.43 -14.77 2.63
N SER A 74 -6.78 -15.72 3.30
CA SER A 74 -7.47 -16.88 3.89
C SER A 74 -8.40 -16.53 5.05
N LEU A 75 -8.18 -15.38 5.72
CA LEU A 75 -9.03 -14.88 6.80
C LEU A 75 -10.47 -14.58 6.32
N GLU A 76 -10.68 -14.29 5.04
CA GLU A 76 -12.00 -14.01 4.47
C GLU A 76 -12.99 -15.19 4.57
N LYS A 77 -12.50 -16.38 4.93
CA LYS A 77 -13.36 -17.53 5.19
C LYS A 77 -14.17 -17.40 6.49
N GLU A 78 -13.68 -16.63 7.44
CA GLU A 78 -14.23 -16.55 8.80
C GLU A 78 -14.50 -15.11 9.25
N TYR A 79 -13.87 -14.12 8.60
CA TYR A 79 -13.92 -12.71 8.96
C TYR A 79 -14.30 -11.84 7.75
N ASP A 80 -14.83 -10.64 8.02
CA ASP A 80 -14.92 -9.55 7.05
C ASP A 80 -13.54 -8.87 7.00
N VAL A 81 -12.79 -9.07 5.93
CA VAL A 81 -11.40 -8.60 5.83
C VAL A 81 -11.29 -7.45 4.85
N VAL A 82 -10.67 -6.36 5.29
CA VAL A 82 -10.32 -5.24 4.45
C VAL A 82 -8.83 -5.00 4.52
N VAL A 83 -8.16 -5.01 3.38
CA VAL A 83 -6.76 -4.65 3.27
C VAL A 83 -6.65 -3.17 2.88
N VAL A 84 -6.03 -2.38 3.75
CA VAL A 84 -5.64 -0.99 3.48
C VAL A 84 -4.14 -1.01 3.24
N THR A 85 -3.72 -0.78 2.00
CA THR A 85 -2.31 -0.92 1.65
C THR A 85 -1.66 0.40 1.22
N GLN A 86 -0.43 0.62 1.69
CA GLN A 86 0.46 1.66 1.18
C GLN A 86 1.19 1.20 -0.10
N ASN A 87 1.12 -0.10 -0.39
CA ASN A 87 1.79 -0.69 -1.53
C ASN A 87 1.07 -0.35 -2.83
N VAL A 88 1.86 -0.27 -3.88
CA VAL A 88 1.39 -0.03 -5.25
C VAL A 88 1.38 -1.30 -6.10
N ASP A 89 1.86 -2.43 -5.54
CA ASP A 89 1.77 -3.76 -6.14
C ASP A 89 0.35 -4.33 -5.96
N ASN A 90 0.02 -5.40 -6.68
CA ASN A 90 -1.26 -6.11 -6.63
C ASN A 90 -1.11 -7.50 -5.99
N LEU A 91 -0.16 -7.70 -5.09
CA LEU A 91 0.11 -9.02 -4.50
C LEU A 91 -1.00 -9.48 -3.55
N HIS A 92 -1.72 -8.57 -2.91
CA HIS A 92 -2.89 -8.91 -2.10
C HIS A 92 -4.02 -9.50 -2.96
N GLU A 93 -4.34 -8.87 -4.09
CA GLU A 93 -5.35 -9.36 -5.04
C GLU A 93 -4.94 -10.69 -5.66
N LEU A 94 -3.66 -10.82 -6.05
CA LEU A 94 -3.13 -12.07 -6.57
C LEU A 94 -3.14 -13.21 -5.54
N ALA A 95 -3.08 -12.90 -4.26
CA ALA A 95 -3.26 -13.87 -3.17
C ALA A 95 -4.72 -14.25 -2.93
N GLY A 96 -5.68 -13.46 -3.45
CA GLY A 96 -7.11 -13.70 -3.33
C GLY A 96 -7.85 -12.78 -2.38
N SER A 97 -7.22 -11.70 -1.85
CA SER A 97 -7.93 -10.69 -1.06
C SER A 97 -8.98 -9.99 -1.92
N SER A 98 -10.24 -9.98 -1.47
CA SER A 98 -11.38 -9.48 -2.24
C SER A 98 -11.61 -7.97 -2.10
N LYS A 99 -11.18 -7.38 -0.99
CA LYS A 99 -11.31 -5.94 -0.72
C LYS A 99 -9.97 -5.34 -0.34
N VAL A 100 -9.38 -4.60 -1.29
CA VAL A 100 -8.08 -3.94 -1.14
C VAL A 100 -8.23 -2.44 -1.45
N ILE A 101 -7.84 -1.60 -0.50
CA ILE A 101 -7.83 -0.14 -0.62
C ILE A 101 -6.39 0.32 -0.80
N HIS A 102 -6.03 0.72 -2.01
CA HIS A 102 -4.70 1.25 -2.34
C HIS A 102 -4.59 2.74 -2.00
N LEU A 103 -3.98 3.07 -0.86
CA LEU A 103 -3.81 4.46 -0.43
C LEU A 103 -2.94 5.29 -1.38
N HIS A 104 -1.93 4.65 -1.98
CA HIS A 104 -0.95 5.33 -2.80
C HIS A 104 -1.06 5.01 -4.30
N GLY A 105 -2.21 4.46 -4.72
CA GLY A 105 -2.45 4.09 -6.12
C GLY A 105 -1.91 2.72 -6.49
N GLU A 106 -1.86 2.43 -7.80
CA GLU A 106 -1.56 1.10 -8.32
C GLU A 106 -0.59 1.17 -9.50
N LEU A 107 0.45 0.35 -9.43
CA LEU A 107 1.55 0.32 -10.39
C LEU A 107 1.11 -0.09 -11.80
N THR A 108 0.09 -0.96 -11.89
CA THR A 108 -0.47 -1.47 -13.16
C THR A 108 -1.39 -0.49 -13.87
N LYS A 109 -1.61 0.70 -13.29
CA LYS A 109 -2.52 1.71 -13.82
C LYS A 109 -1.81 3.02 -14.15
N VAL A 110 -2.42 3.77 -15.06
CA VAL A 110 -2.01 5.13 -15.43
C VAL A 110 -3.22 6.07 -15.44
N ARG A 111 -2.97 7.36 -15.35
CA ARG A 111 -3.97 8.42 -15.50
C ARG A 111 -3.39 9.61 -16.27
N PRO A 112 -4.21 10.42 -16.95
CA PRO A 112 -3.76 11.68 -17.52
C PRO A 112 -3.23 12.62 -16.43
N GLU A 113 -2.17 13.36 -16.69
CA GLU A 113 -1.49 14.18 -15.69
C GLU A 113 -2.30 15.36 -15.16
N ASP A 114 -3.29 15.83 -15.92
CA ASP A 114 -4.15 16.98 -15.59
C ASP A 114 -5.36 16.62 -14.70
N THR A 115 -5.48 15.39 -14.25
CA THR A 115 -6.69 14.85 -13.60
C THR A 115 -6.70 14.97 -12.09
N TYR A 116 -5.60 15.39 -11.50
CA TYR A 116 -5.53 15.60 -10.06
C TYR A 116 -6.04 16.99 -9.68
N THR A 117 -6.93 17.05 -8.68
CA THR A 117 -7.32 18.28 -8.00
C THR A 117 -6.96 18.19 -6.51
N GLU A 118 -6.55 19.30 -5.89
CA GLU A 118 -6.22 19.33 -4.47
C GLU A 118 -7.44 18.99 -3.58
N ARG A 119 -8.64 19.21 -4.08
CA ARG A 119 -9.88 19.02 -3.36
C ARG A 119 -10.43 17.59 -3.45
N ASP A 120 -10.46 17.05 -4.66
CA ASP A 120 -11.24 15.85 -4.98
C ASP A 120 -10.33 14.66 -5.35
N GLY A 121 -8.99 14.85 -5.30
CA GLY A 121 -8.04 13.84 -5.76
C GLY A 121 -8.06 13.71 -7.28
N PHE A 122 -8.35 12.53 -7.80
CA PHE A 122 -8.44 12.26 -9.23
C PHE A 122 -9.72 11.47 -9.56
N ASP A 123 -10.19 11.63 -10.79
CA ASP A 123 -11.35 10.89 -11.30
C ASP A 123 -10.93 9.44 -11.66
N GLU A 124 -11.45 8.49 -10.91
CA GLU A 124 -11.19 7.05 -11.14
C GLU A 124 -11.72 6.55 -12.49
N SER A 125 -12.73 7.23 -13.08
CA SER A 125 -13.32 6.79 -14.35
C SER A 125 -12.39 6.90 -15.55
N ILE A 126 -11.32 7.71 -15.42
CA ILE A 126 -10.31 7.93 -16.49
C ILE A 126 -9.00 7.21 -16.23
N VAL A 127 -8.94 6.42 -15.15
CA VAL A 127 -7.79 5.58 -14.85
C VAL A 127 -7.79 4.38 -15.80
N LYS A 128 -6.65 4.16 -16.46
CA LYS A 128 -6.48 3.09 -17.42
C LYS A 128 -5.57 1.99 -16.86
N ASN A 129 -6.02 0.75 -16.92
CA ASN A 129 -5.16 -0.39 -16.64
C ASN A 129 -4.25 -0.65 -17.84
N VAL A 130 -2.95 -0.64 -17.61
CA VAL A 130 -1.91 -0.95 -18.61
C VAL A 130 -1.19 -2.27 -18.31
N GLY A 131 -1.53 -2.92 -17.20
CA GLY A 131 -0.85 -4.11 -16.73
C GLY A 131 0.64 -3.84 -16.53
N PHE A 132 1.48 -4.63 -17.18
CA PHE A 132 2.94 -4.51 -17.10
C PHE A 132 3.55 -3.74 -18.28
N ALA A 133 2.73 -3.20 -19.19
CA ALA A 133 3.22 -2.46 -20.36
C ALA A 133 4.00 -1.20 -19.94
N ALA A 134 5.06 -0.91 -20.67
CA ALA A 134 5.80 0.33 -20.51
C ALA A 134 4.97 1.52 -21.00
N VAL A 135 5.15 2.66 -20.36
CA VAL A 135 4.53 3.95 -20.71
C VAL A 135 5.63 4.97 -20.96
N SER A 136 5.54 5.68 -22.09
CA SER A 136 6.57 6.59 -22.57
C SER A 136 6.05 8.03 -22.69
N LEU A 137 6.96 8.97 -22.83
CA LEU A 137 6.59 10.31 -23.24
C LEU A 137 5.91 10.27 -24.62
N GLY A 138 4.77 10.94 -24.75
CA GLY A 138 3.94 10.92 -25.94
C GLY A 138 2.79 9.91 -25.87
N ASP A 139 2.76 9.01 -24.89
CA ASP A 139 1.59 8.18 -24.62
C ASP A 139 0.53 9.06 -23.92
N THR A 140 -0.54 9.35 -24.63
CA THR A 140 -1.55 10.34 -24.22
C THR A 140 -2.96 9.73 -24.21
N ASP A 141 -3.87 10.42 -23.53
CA ASP A 141 -5.30 10.16 -23.67
C ASP A 141 -5.86 10.71 -25.01
N GLU A 142 -7.16 10.58 -25.22
CA GLU A 142 -7.85 11.06 -26.43
C GLU A 142 -7.79 12.59 -26.60
N ARG A 143 -7.51 13.33 -25.52
CA ARG A 143 -7.34 14.80 -25.52
C ARG A 143 -5.91 15.23 -25.80
N GLY A 144 -4.98 14.28 -25.92
CA GLY A 144 -3.55 14.54 -26.09
C GLY A 144 -2.81 14.83 -24.77
N VAL A 145 -3.43 14.51 -23.62
CA VAL A 145 -2.81 14.72 -22.30
C VAL A 145 -1.93 13.52 -21.94
N GLN A 146 -0.69 13.78 -21.54
CA GLN A 146 0.29 12.76 -21.18
C GLN A 146 -0.21 11.85 -20.06
N TYR A 147 -0.08 10.53 -20.22
CA TYR A 147 -0.26 9.58 -19.15
C TYR A 147 0.90 9.62 -18.16
N ARG A 148 0.57 9.57 -16.89
CA ARG A 148 1.51 9.35 -15.78
C ARG A 148 1.13 8.10 -14.99
N PRO A 149 2.05 7.54 -14.17
CA PRO A 149 1.71 6.46 -13.24
C PRO A 149 0.53 6.87 -12.34
N HIS A 150 -0.41 5.93 -12.13
CA HIS A 150 -1.52 6.12 -11.19
C HIS A 150 -1.04 5.93 -9.75
N ILE A 151 -0.11 6.76 -9.34
CA ILE A 151 0.53 6.77 -8.04
C ILE A 151 0.26 8.11 -7.37
N VAL A 152 -0.02 8.10 -6.07
CA VAL A 152 -0.08 9.31 -5.25
C VAL A 152 1.35 9.74 -4.97
N PHE A 153 1.77 10.86 -5.53
CA PHE A 153 3.10 11.43 -5.34
C PHE A 153 3.18 12.25 -4.05
N PHE A 154 4.37 12.36 -3.49
CA PHE A 154 4.62 13.34 -2.43
C PHE A 154 4.22 14.74 -2.90
N GLY A 155 3.38 15.41 -2.09
CA GLY A 155 2.75 16.70 -2.42
C GLY A 155 1.33 16.57 -2.98
N GLU A 156 0.80 15.36 -3.14
CA GLU A 156 -0.62 15.11 -3.46
C GLU A 156 -1.40 14.66 -2.22
N ALA A 157 -2.70 14.93 -2.18
CA ALA A 157 -3.60 14.33 -1.20
C ALA A 157 -3.75 12.83 -1.47
N VAL A 158 -4.13 12.07 -0.44
CA VAL A 158 -4.38 10.63 -0.53
C VAL A 158 -5.89 10.41 -0.65
N PRO A 159 -6.45 10.18 -1.86
CA PRO A 159 -7.90 10.20 -2.08
C PRO A 159 -8.65 9.11 -1.32
N LYS A 160 -8.02 7.96 -1.14
CA LYS A 160 -8.62 6.79 -0.48
C LYS A 160 -8.62 6.84 1.06
N MET A 161 -8.19 7.97 1.65
CA MET A 161 -8.15 8.12 3.11
C MET A 161 -9.54 8.00 3.76
N THR A 162 -10.56 8.64 3.18
CA THR A 162 -11.92 8.58 3.75
C THR A 162 -12.45 7.15 3.73
N GLU A 163 -12.30 6.44 2.63
CA GLU A 163 -12.69 5.04 2.50
C GLU A 163 -11.97 4.15 3.53
N ALA A 164 -10.67 4.35 3.72
CA ALA A 164 -9.90 3.62 4.73
C ALA A 164 -10.36 3.94 6.16
N LEU A 165 -10.66 5.20 6.46
CA LEU A 165 -11.15 5.62 7.78
C LEU A 165 -12.50 5.01 8.12
N ASP A 166 -13.42 4.93 7.16
CA ASP A 166 -14.73 4.32 7.35
C ASP A 166 -14.59 2.83 7.72
N GLU A 167 -13.67 2.10 7.07
CA GLU A 167 -13.42 0.69 7.40
C GLU A 167 -12.75 0.51 8.77
N LEU A 168 -11.81 1.39 9.12
CA LEU A 168 -11.11 1.33 10.41
C LEU A 168 -12.03 1.62 11.59
N ALA A 169 -13.00 2.52 11.43
CA ALA A 169 -13.96 2.86 12.48
C ALA A 169 -14.85 1.67 12.92
N GLU A 170 -14.95 0.65 12.09
CA GLU A 170 -15.75 -0.55 12.35
C GLU A 170 -14.89 -1.80 12.66
N ALA A 171 -13.57 -1.65 12.83
CA ALA A 171 -12.66 -2.77 13.02
C ALA A 171 -12.85 -3.42 14.40
N ASP A 172 -13.02 -4.75 14.42
CA ASP A 172 -12.93 -5.56 15.64
C ASP A 172 -11.48 -5.93 15.97
N TYR A 173 -10.63 -6.06 14.95
CA TYR A 173 -9.20 -6.32 15.05
C TYR A 173 -8.44 -5.55 13.98
N MET A 174 -7.22 -5.14 14.30
CA MET A 174 -6.31 -4.54 13.32
C MET A 174 -5.00 -5.30 13.25
N ILE A 175 -4.53 -5.57 12.04
CA ILE A 175 -3.17 -6.10 11.78
C ILE A 175 -2.39 -5.04 11.01
N ILE A 176 -1.27 -4.60 11.54
CA ILE A 176 -0.32 -3.71 10.88
C ILE A 176 0.88 -4.57 10.48
N VAL A 177 1.23 -4.62 9.20
CA VAL A 177 2.31 -5.48 8.72
C VAL A 177 3.23 -4.78 7.74
N GLY A 178 4.55 -4.89 7.98
CA GLY A 178 5.58 -4.43 7.06
C GLY A 178 5.59 -2.93 6.81
N THR A 179 5.19 -2.12 7.79
CA THR A 179 5.26 -0.66 7.73
C THR A 179 5.92 -0.10 8.98
N SER A 180 6.85 0.82 8.76
CA SER A 180 7.53 1.53 9.85
C SER A 180 6.72 2.66 10.46
N LEU A 181 5.46 2.87 10.00
CA LEU A 181 4.53 3.90 10.49
C LEU A 181 5.14 5.33 10.50
N VAL A 182 5.84 5.71 9.44
CA VAL A 182 6.47 7.05 9.32
C VAL A 182 5.83 7.90 8.24
N VAL A 183 5.32 7.29 7.16
CA VAL A 183 4.74 8.02 6.03
C VAL A 183 3.33 8.48 6.39
N GLN A 184 3.15 9.79 6.52
CA GLN A 184 1.85 10.40 6.77
C GLN A 184 1.06 10.62 5.46
N PRO A 185 -0.29 10.57 5.51
CA PRO A 185 -1.15 10.38 6.67
C PRO A 185 -1.37 8.91 7.07
N ALA A 186 -0.96 7.93 6.27
CA ALA A 186 -1.20 6.51 6.47
C ALA A 186 -0.69 5.97 7.83
N ALA A 187 0.43 6.51 8.31
CA ALA A 187 1.04 6.13 9.60
C ALA A 187 0.13 6.40 10.82
N SER A 188 -0.86 7.28 10.68
CA SER A 188 -1.78 7.65 11.77
C SER A 188 -3.10 6.87 11.75
N LEU A 189 -3.33 6.02 10.76
CA LEU A 189 -4.61 5.33 10.55
C LEU A 189 -5.02 4.46 11.74
N TRP A 190 -4.09 3.80 12.41
CA TRP A 190 -4.38 2.96 13.57
C TRP A 190 -5.10 3.69 14.71
N LYS A 191 -4.98 5.02 14.80
CA LYS A 191 -5.64 5.85 15.82
C LYS A 191 -7.16 5.99 15.62
N TYR A 192 -7.65 5.53 14.48
CA TYR A 192 -9.07 5.63 14.11
C TYR A 192 -9.84 4.32 14.30
N THR A 193 -9.18 3.28 14.81
CA THR A 193 -9.86 2.07 15.28
C THR A 193 -10.60 2.32 16.59
N PRO A 194 -11.65 1.54 16.90
CA PRO A 194 -12.29 1.58 18.21
C PRO A 194 -11.30 1.38 19.37
N VAL A 195 -11.58 2.01 20.52
CA VAL A 195 -10.67 1.97 21.70
C VAL A 195 -10.36 0.53 22.15
N ASP A 196 -11.35 -0.35 22.04
CA ASP A 196 -11.21 -1.76 22.45
C ASP A 196 -10.69 -2.67 21.32
N CYS A 197 -10.32 -2.13 20.17
CA CYS A 197 -9.80 -2.89 19.04
C CYS A 197 -8.33 -3.29 19.28
N PRO A 198 -8.00 -4.58 19.47
CA PRO A 198 -6.62 -5.00 19.58
C PRO A 198 -5.86 -4.74 18.27
N VAL A 199 -4.65 -4.17 18.38
CA VAL A 199 -3.78 -3.85 17.26
C VAL A 199 -2.55 -4.76 17.28
N PHE A 200 -2.40 -5.61 16.27
CA PHE A 200 -1.24 -6.49 16.10
C PHE A 200 -0.26 -5.86 15.14
N VAL A 201 0.94 -5.55 15.60
CA VAL A 201 2.02 -5.02 14.75
C VAL A 201 2.98 -6.16 14.40
N VAL A 202 3.17 -6.40 13.12
CA VAL A 202 4.07 -7.41 12.59
C VAL A 202 5.22 -6.72 11.86
N ASP A 203 6.33 -6.54 12.52
CA ASP A 203 7.56 -5.98 11.95
C ASP A 203 8.77 -6.50 12.74
N PRO A 204 9.89 -6.87 12.11
CA PRO A 204 11.10 -7.30 12.83
C PRO A 204 11.81 -6.17 13.59
N LYS A 205 11.50 -4.90 13.28
CA LYS A 205 12.07 -3.71 13.91
C LYS A 205 11.05 -3.07 14.85
N ASP A 206 11.53 -2.32 15.83
CA ASP A 206 10.68 -1.51 16.71
C ASP A 206 9.91 -0.47 15.91
N THR A 207 8.67 -0.22 16.33
CA THR A 207 7.78 0.77 15.72
C THR A 207 7.43 1.88 16.72
N PRO A 208 7.00 3.06 16.23
CA PRO A 208 6.65 4.18 17.12
C PRO A 208 5.47 3.93 18.07
N ILE A 209 4.74 2.82 17.91
CA ILE A 209 3.51 2.51 18.65
C ILE A 209 3.64 1.28 19.55
N ASP A 210 4.82 0.72 19.70
CA ASP A 210 5.04 -0.52 20.47
C ASP A 210 4.64 -0.41 21.95
N ASP A 211 4.72 0.80 22.51
CA ASP A 211 4.40 1.07 23.91
C ASP A 211 2.96 1.60 24.10
N GLU A 212 2.15 1.67 23.05
CA GLU A 212 0.77 2.12 23.13
C GLU A 212 -0.14 1.03 23.68
N GLU A 213 -1.16 1.43 24.45
CA GLU A 213 -2.13 0.50 25.06
C GLU A 213 -2.94 -0.24 23.98
N GLY A 214 -3.11 -1.54 24.14
CA GLY A 214 -3.84 -2.38 23.17
C GLY A 214 -3.00 -2.83 21.97
N VAL A 215 -1.73 -2.41 21.87
CA VAL A 215 -0.81 -2.83 20.82
C VAL A 215 -0.04 -4.08 21.24
N ILE A 216 -0.01 -5.06 20.36
CA ILE A 216 0.72 -6.33 20.51
C ILE A 216 1.75 -6.40 19.40
N HIS A 217 3.03 -6.21 19.73
CA HIS A 217 4.12 -6.26 18.75
C HIS A 217 4.65 -7.69 18.59
N ILE A 218 4.61 -8.19 17.38
CA ILE A 218 5.15 -9.48 16.94
C ILE A 218 6.41 -9.19 16.13
N LYS A 219 7.59 -9.32 16.78
CA LYS A 219 8.91 -9.01 16.19
C LYS A 219 9.38 -10.10 15.23
N GLU A 220 8.65 -10.27 14.14
CA GLU A 220 8.88 -11.31 13.13
C GLU A 220 8.73 -10.74 11.73
N LYS A 221 9.29 -11.43 10.73
CA LYS A 221 9.00 -11.17 9.33
C LYS A 221 7.54 -11.43 9.01
N ALA A 222 7.02 -10.78 7.96
CA ALA A 222 5.62 -10.85 7.60
C ALA A 222 5.10 -12.29 7.45
N THR A 223 5.84 -13.18 6.77
CA THR A 223 5.42 -14.57 6.51
C THR A 223 5.27 -15.43 7.77
N VAL A 224 5.93 -15.05 8.86
CA VAL A 224 5.86 -15.74 10.18
C VAL A 224 4.88 -15.00 11.10
N GLY A 225 5.04 -13.70 11.21
CA GLY A 225 4.31 -12.88 12.17
C GLY A 225 2.81 -12.78 11.88
N VAL A 226 2.40 -12.71 10.60
CA VAL A 226 0.97 -12.72 10.23
C VAL A 226 0.29 -13.99 10.72
N ALA A 227 0.90 -15.15 10.52
CA ALA A 227 0.35 -16.41 11.02
C ALA A 227 0.26 -16.46 12.56
N GLN A 228 1.13 -15.75 13.29
CA GLN A 228 1.03 -15.61 14.74
C GLN A 228 -0.13 -14.69 15.13
N ALA A 229 -0.26 -13.52 14.49
CA ALA A 229 -1.38 -12.61 14.73
C ALA A 229 -2.74 -13.30 14.51
N ILE A 230 -2.87 -14.07 13.43
CA ILE A 230 -4.09 -14.83 13.13
C ILE A 230 -4.44 -15.83 14.24
N ARG A 231 -3.46 -16.57 14.77
CA ARG A 231 -3.70 -17.50 15.90
C ARG A 231 -4.18 -16.77 17.15
N MET A 232 -3.55 -15.63 17.47
CA MET A 232 -3.94 -14.83 18.64
C MET A 232 -5.35 -14.27 18.49
N ILE A 233 -5.73 -13.80 17.29
CA ILE A 233 -7.09 -13.34 16.99
C ILE A 233 -8.09 -14.49 17.18
N ALA A 234 -7.79 -15.68 16.69
CA ALA A 234 -8.67 -16.84 16.83
C ALA A 234 -8.87 -17.26 18.29
N GLU A 235 -7.87 -17.05 19.16
CA GLU A 235 -7.97 -17.31 20.61
C GLU A 235 -8.81 -16.26 21.36
N MET A 236 -8.99 -15.05 20.78
CA MET A 236 -9.80 -13.95 21.31
C MET A 236 -11.24 -13.95 20.78
N SER A 237 -11.53 -14.71 19.72
CA SER A 237 -12.80 -14.73 19.00
C SER A 237 -13.76 -15.73 19.58
#